data_ac55565f2af00851ecaff35b9bb14940
#
_entry.id   ac55565f2af00851ecaff35b9bb14940
#
_cell.length_a   1.000
_cell.length_b   1.000
_cell.length_c   1.000
_cell.angle_alpha   90.00
_cell.angle_beta   90.00
_cell.angle_gamma   90.00
#
_symmetry.space_group_name_H-M   'P 1'
#
loop_
_entity.id
_entity.type
_entity.pdbx_description
1 polymer ?
#
loop_
_entity_poly.entity_id
_entity_poly.type
_entity_poly.pdbx_seq_one_letter_code
_entity_poly.pdbx_strand_id
1 'polypeptide(L)'
;MAVILLMILTAAGYLLAYHTYGKYIARKIFNLSNANHVPSRQMEDGVDYVPTKRQIIFGHHYASIAGTGPIVGPAIAIIWGWVPALIWIFVGSIVMGAVHDFGSLVLSLRHQGKSISAITAKYINKRVRYIFFLIVFFELLIVIAIFGLVIAIIFAIFPGSVFAVWMQIPIAVVLGYVIYKKKGNLRLFAALAVFLMYLTVFTGSYIPTGSPAVISDKVIQQLNTAIVKGDGDRETSRRITARLA
;
A
#
# COMPACT_ATOMS: atom_id res chain seq x y z
N MET A 1 -4.56 10.17 -27.13
CA MET A 1 -5.59 11.18 -26.77
C MET A 1 -6.60 10.63 -25.76
N ALA A 2 -7.27 9.50 -26.01
CA ALA A 2 -8.30 8.96 -25.09
C ALA A 2 -7.78 8.65 -23.68
N VAL A 3 -6.58 8.08 -23.52
CA VAL A 3 -5.99 7.76 -22.19
C VAL A 3 -5.72 9.04 -21.38
N ILE A 4 -5.16 10.06 -22.03
CA ILE A 4 -4.87 11.34 -21.36
C ILE A 4 -6.18 12.01 -20.91
N LEU A 5 -7.20 12.00 -21.76
CA LEU A 5 -8.52 12.53 -21.40
C LEU A 5 -9.11 11.77 -20.21
N LEU A 6 -9.00 10.45 -20.19
CA LEU A 6 -9.45 9.61 -19.08
C LEU A 6 -8.74 9.97 -17.78
N MET A 7 -7.41 10.14 -17.84
CA MET A 7 -6.62 10.55 -16.67
C MET A 7 -7.03 11.92 -16.13
N ILE A 8 -7.28 12.88 -17.02
CA ILE A 8 -7.73 14.21 -16.63
C ILE A 8 -9.13 14.15 -16.00
N LEU A 9 -10.06 13.42 -16.62
CA LEU A 9 -11.42 13.26 -16.10
C LEU A 9 -11.46 12.57 -14.73
N THR A 10 -10.68 11.52 -14.55
CA THR A 10 -10.60 10.84 -13.24
C THR A 10 -9.96 11.74 -12.18
N ALA A 11 -8.88 12.45 -12.50
CA ALA A 11 -8.28 13.42 -11.58
C ALA A 11 -9.27 14.55 -11.20
N ALA A 12 -9.96 15.12 -12.17
CA ALA A 12 -10.98 16.12 -11.93
C ALA A 12 -12.14 15.58 -11.06
N GLY A 13 -12.57 14.34 -11.33
CA GLY A 13 -13.58 13.67 -10.54
C GLY A 13 -13.17 13.44 -9.09
N TYR A 14 -11.92 13.03 -8.83
CA TYR A 14 -11.39 12.91 -7.46
C TYR A 14 -11.32 14.26 -6.76
N LEU A 15 -10.89 15.31 -7.43
CA LEU A 15 -10.89 16.67 -6.86
C LEU A 15 -12.31 17.14 -6.53
N LEU A 16 -13.27 16.89 -7.39
CA LEU A 16 -14.67 17.19 -7.15
C LEU A 16 -15.20 16.40 -5.94
N ALA A 17 -14.97 15.10 -5.91
CA ALA A 17 -15.38 14.23 -4.80
C ALA A 17 -14.75 14.68 -3.46
N TYR A 18 -13.48 15.06 -3.45
CA TYR A 18 -12.81 15.60 -2.27
C TYR A 18 -13.49 16.89 -1.76
N HIS A 19 -13.84 17.80 -2.65
CA HIS A 19 -14.43 19.09 -2.27
C HIS A 19 -15.93 19.02 -1.94
N THR A 20 -16.64 18.03 -2.44
CA THR A 20 -18.08 17.83 -2.21
C THR A 20 -18.33 16.75 -1.17
N TYR A 21 -18.19 15.49 -1.58
CA TYR A 21 -18.47 14.31 -0.77
C TYR A 21 -17.55 14.21 0.46
N GLY A 22 -16.26 14.45 0.31
CA GLY A 22 -15.31 14.46 1.42
C GLY A 22 -15.65 15.54 2.46
N LYS A 23 -16.03 16.74 2.04
CA LYS A 23 -16.48 17.79 2.96
C LYS A 23 -17.81 17.45 3.64
N TYR A 24 -18.73 16.83 2.90
CA TYR A 24 -20.01 16.38 3.45
C TYR A 24 -19.78 15.35 4.57
N ILE A 25 -18.99 14.32 4.31
CA ILE A 25 -18.64 13.30 5.31
C ILE A 25 -17.95 13.95 6.53
N ALA A 26 -16.94 14.78 6.29
CA ALA A 26 -16.17 15.41 7.36
C ALA A 26 -17.05 16.27 8.27
N ARG A 27 -17.91 17.12 7.69
CA ARG A 27 -18.66 18.12 8.44
C ARG A 27 -20.01 17.62 8.95
N LYS A 28 -20.76 16.90 8.11
CA LYS A 28 -22.14 16.46 8.42
C LYS A 28 -22.18 15.11 9.13
N ILE A 29 -21.35 14.16 8.71
CA ILE A 29 -21.36 12.81 9.30
C ILE A 29 -20.43 12.76 10.50
N PHE A 30 -19.17 13.15 10.32
CA PHE A 30 -18.18 13.07 11.40
C PHE A 30 -18.08 14.32 12.28
N ASN A 31 -18.79 15.40 11.95
CA ASN A 31 -18.80 16.65 12.71
C ASN A 31 -17.39 17.10 13.12
N LEU A 32 -16.47 17.11 12.18
CA LEU A 32 -15.08 17.52 12.41
C LEU A 32 -14.98 19.04 12.44
N SER A 33 -14.32 19.55 13.46
CA SER A 33 -14.00 20.96 13.63
C SER A 33 -12.55 21.14 14.04
N ASN A 34 -12.00 22.32 13.81
CA ASN A 34 -10.65 22.68 14.25
C ASN A 34 -10.49 22.74 15.77
N ALA A 35 -11.60 22.77 16.49
CA ALA A 35 -11.63 22.72 17.96
C ALA A 35 -11.48 21.31 18.52
N ASN A 36 -11.57 20.26 17.66
CA ASN A 36 -11.43 18.89 18.13
C ASN A 36 -9.99 18.64 18.60
N HIS A 37 -9.91 18.08 19.78
CA HIS A 37 -8.62 17.73 20.38
C HIS A 37 -7.98 16.52 19.69
N VAL A 38 -6.66 16.57 19.52
CA VAL A 38 -5.88 15.51 18.88
C VAL A 38 -5.08 14.77 19.94
N PRO A 39 -5.20 13.43 20.05
CA PRO A 39 -4.53 12.63 21.09
C PRO A 39 -3.02 12.88 21.19
N SER A 40 -2.33 12.99 20.05
CA SER A 40 -0.89 13.23 20.01
C SER A 40 -0.43 14.54 20.66
N ARG A 41 -1.35 15.53 20.82
CA ARG A 41 -1.06 16.78 21.51
C ARG A 41 -1.52 16.78 22.96
N GLN A 42 -2.63 16.08 23.24
CA GLN A 42 -3.17 16.03 24.62
C GLN A 42 -2.41 15.08 25.52
N MET A 43 -1.91 14.00 24.96
CA MET A 43 -1.22 12.93 25.69
C MET A 43 0.25 12.83 25.25
N GLU A 44 0.84 13.95 24.84
CA GLU A 44 2.24 13.98 24.36
C GLU A 44 3.18 13.46 25.46
N ASP A 45 3.86 12.35 25.17
CA ASP A 45 4.81 11.68 26.06
C ASP A 45 6.21 11.53 25.43
N GLY A 46 6.36 11.94 24.17
CA GLY A 46 7.60 11.83 23.42
C GLY A 46 7.95 10.42 22.95
N VAL A 47 7.12 9.42 23.22
CA VAL A 47 7.33 8.01 22.86
C VAL A 47 6.17 7.48 22.02
N ASP A 48 4.98 7.35 22.60
CA ASP A 48 3.78 6.83 21.92
C ASP A 48 2.96 7.95 21.28
N TYR A 49 2.93 9.11 21.89
CA TYR A 49 2.19 10.28 21.42
C TYR A 49 3.13 11.42 21.08
N VAL A 50 3.53 11.47 19.81
CA VAL A 50 4.47 12.48 19.31
C VAL A 50 3.81 13.32 18.22
N PRO A 51 3.59 14.64 18.45
CA PRO A 51 3.08 15.53 17.43
C PRO A 51 4.03 15.59 16.23
N THR A 52 3.55 15.15 15.08
CA THR A 52 4.36 15.01 13.87
C THR A 52 3.94 16.02 12.80
N LYS A 53 4.90 16.48 12.00
CA LYS A 53 4.64 17.41 10.89
C LYS A 53 3.65 16.79 9.87
N ARG A 54 2.66 17.58 9.42
CA ARG A 54 1.63 17.15 8.48
C ARG A 54 2.19 16.45 7.23
N GLN A 55 3.31 16.93 6.70
CA GLN A 55 3.96 16.35 5.51
C GLN A 55 4.47 14.92 5.76
N ILE A 56 5.00 14.64 6.94
CA ILE A 56 5.47 13.31 7.32
C ILE A 56 4.29 12.35 7.50
N ILE A 57 3.23 12.80 8.17
CA ILE A 57 2.01 12.00 8.34
C ILE A 57 1.40 11.66 6.98
N PHE A 58 1.30 12.66 6.08
CA PHE A 58 0.78 12.44 4.73
C PHE A 58 1.63 11.41 3.96
N GLY A 59 2.97 11.57 3.96
CA GLY A 59 3.87 10.65 3.28
C GLY A 59 3.78 9.23 3.82
N HIS A 60 3.72 9.06 5.12
CA HIS A 60 3.57 7.76 5.77
C HIS A 60 2.23 7.10 5.42
N HIS A 61 1.13 7.85 5.51
CA HIS A 61 -0.20 7.35 5.18
C HIS A 61 -0.31 6.94 3.71
N TYR A 62 0.20 7.79 2.81
CA TYR A 62 0.26 7.48 1.39
C TYR A 62 1.08 6.21 1.10
N ALA A 63 2.27 6.10 1.68
CA ALA A 63 3.12 4.92 1.49
C ALA A 63 2.47 3.63 2.04
N SER A 64 1.70 3.72 3.12
CA SER A 64 0.97 2.57 3.67
C SER A 64 -0.16 2.09 2.77
N ILE A 65 -0.82 3.01 2.05
CA ILE A 65 -1.91 2.68 1.12
C ILE A 65 -1.36 2.24 -0.24
N ALA A 66 -0.33 2.93 -0.76
CA ALA A 66 0.24 2.69 -2.09
C ALA A 66 1.14 1.43 -2.13
N GLY A 67 0.62 0.31 -1.64
CA GLY A 67 1.28 -0.99 -1.72
C GLY A 67 1.04 -1.69 -3.05
N THR A 68 1.28 -2.99 -3.09
CA THR A 68 1.12 -3.82 -4.32
C THR A 68 -0.33 -3.93 -4.76
N GLY A 69 -1.29 -3.88 -3.82
CA GLY A 69 -2.72 -3.99 -4.10
C GLY A 69 -3.23 -2.95 -5.12
N PRO A 70 -3.00 -1.65 -4.92
CA PRO A 70 -3.39 -0.60 -5.89
C PRO A 70 -2.73 -0.72 -7.27
N ILE A 71 -1.63 -1.44 -7.39
CA ILE A 71 -0.92 -1.67 -8.67
C ILE A 71 -1.42 -2.93 -9.34
N VAL A 72 -1.38 -4.05 -8.63
CA VAL A 72 -1.72 -5.39 -9.16
C VAL A 72 -3.24 -5.57 -9.29
N GLY A 73 -4.02 -5.02 -8.38
CA GLY A 73 -5.48 -5.12 -8.40
C GLY A 73 -6.10 -4.59 -9.68
N PRO A 74 -5.82 -3.35 -10.09
CA PRO A 74 -6.28 -2.80 -11.36
C PRO A 74 -5.78 -3.60 -12.58
N ALA A 75 -4.54 -4.05 -12.56
CA ALA A 75 -3.97 -4.86 -13.65
C ALA A 75 -4.71 -6.19 -13.84
N ILE A 76 -5.10 -6.85 -12.74
CA ILE A 76 -5.92 -8.07 -12.78
C ILE A 76 -7.36 -7.74 -13.20
N ALA A 77 -7.93 -6.65 -12.67
CA ALA A 77 -9.31 -6.27 -12.96
C ALA A 77 -9.56 -6.00 -14.46
N ILE A 78 -8.55 -5.53 -15.20
CA ILE A 78 -8.63 -5.29 -16.65
C ILE A 78 -8.91 -6.59 -17.43
N ILE A 79 -8.50 -7.75 -16.92
CA ILE A 79 -8.78 -9.07 -17.54
C ILE A 79 -10.29 -9.30 -17.69
N TRP A 80 -11.09 -8.80 -16.74
CA TRP A 80 -12.55 -8.87 -16.74
C TRP A 80 -13.24 -7.75 -17.53
N GLY A 81 -12.46 -6.82 -18.07
CA GLY A 81 -12.93 -5.69 -18.84
C GLY A 81 -12.51 -4.35 -18.22
N TRP A 82 -11.96 -3.47 -19.04
CA TRP A 82 -11.43 -2.19 -18.56
C TRP A 82 -12.50 -1.22 -18.05
N VAL A 83 -13.71 -1.25 -18.65
CA VAL A 83 -14.80 -0.34 -18.21
C VAL A 83 -15.33 -0.68 -16.82
N PRO A 84 -15.73 -1.93 -16.51
CA PRO A 84 -16.10 -2.30 -15.15
C PRO A 84 -14.99 -2.03 -14.13
N ALA A 85 -13.73 -2.35 -14.49
CA ALA A 85 -12.58 -2.08 -13.65
C ALA A 85 -12.44 -0.58 -13.33
N LEU A 86 -12.54 0.28 -14.33
CA LEU A 86 -12.46 1.72 -14.16
C LEU A 86 -13.58 2.27 -13.26
N ILE A 87 -14.81 1.85 -13.51
CA ILE A 87 -15.97 2.28 -12.69
C ILE A 87 -15.76 1.85 -11.25
N TRP A 88 -15.36 0.60 -11.02
CA TRP A 88 -15.12 0.09 -9.67
C TRP A 88 -14.00 0.83 -8.96
N ILE A 89 -12.86 1.07 -9.62
CA ILE A 89 -11.74 1.81 -9.05
C ILE A 89 -12.16 3.24 -8.71
N PHE A 90 -12.85 3.92 -9.62
CA PHE A 90 -13.23 5.32 -9.42
C PHE A 90 -14.33 5.48 -8.36
N VAL A 91 -15.45 4.78 -8.53
CA VAL A 91 -16.60 4.90 -7.61
C VAL A 91 -16.31 4.21 -6.28
N GLY A 92 -15.70 3.03 -6.31
CA GLY A 92 -15.36 2.26 -5.11
C GLY A 92 -14.40 3.02 -4.19
N SER A 93 -13.36 3.63 -4.72
CA SER A 93 -12.43 4.42 -3.91
C SER A 93 -13.06 5.68 -3.30
N ILE A 94 -14.00 6.33 -4.01
CA ILE A 94 -14.71 7.50 -3.48
C ILE A 94 -15.74 7.09 -2.43
N VAL A 95 -16.60 6.13 -2.75
CA VAL A 95 -17.75 5.80 -1.90
C VAL A 95 -17.35 4.88 -0.76
N MET A 96 -16.66 3.78 -1.04
CA MET A 96 -16.30 2.79 -0.03
C MET A 96 -14.98 3.14 0.67
N GLY A 97 -13.93 3.44 -0.09
CA GLY A 97 -12.60 3.72 0.45
C GLY A 97 -12.60 4.96 1.35
N ALA A 98 -13.15 6.07 0.88
CA ALA A 98 -13.19 7.30 1.68
C ALA A 98 -14.00 7.14 2.97
N VAL A 99 -15.12 6.42 2.96
CA VAL A 99 -15.93 6.20 4.18
C VAL A 99 -15.19 5.28 5.13
N HIS A 100 -14.64 4.17 4.63
CA HIS A 100 -13.95 3.19 5.45
C HIS A 100 -12.67 3.76 6.08
N ASP A 101 -11.77 4.30 5.27
CA ASP A 101 -10.46 4.74 5.75
C ASP A 101 -10.58 6.00 6.60
N PHE A 102 -11.36 6.98 6.15
CA PHE A 102 -11.58 8.21 6.89
C PHE A 102 -12.38 7.95 8.17
N GLY A 103 -13.38 7.08 8.10
CA GLY A 103 -14.17 6.67 9.27
C GLY A 103 -13.31 5.98 10.32
N SER A 104 -12.47 5.04 9.91
CA SER A 104 -11.53 4.34 10.79
C SER A 104 -10.56 5.30 11.46
N LEU A 105 -10.02 6.26 10.71
CA LEU A 105 -9.13 7.29 11.23
C LEU A 105 -9.83 8.18 12.27
N VAL A 106 -11.02 8.69 11.96
CA VAL A 106 -11.80 9.53 12.87
C VAL A 106 -12.19 8.78 14.14
N LEU A 107 -12.60 7.52 14.00
CA LEU A 107 -12.95 6.66 15.12
C LEU A 107 -11.73 6.43 16.02
N SER A 108 -10.58 6.13 15.46
CA SER A 108 -9.32 5.97 16.17
C SER A 108 -8.94 7.25 16.92
N LEU A 109 -8.98 8.42 16.27
CA LEU A 109 -8.67 9.70 16.90
C LEU A 109 -9.61 10.01 18.09
N ARG A 110 -10.89 9.70 17.98
CA ARG A 110 -11.86 9.88 19.09
C ARG A 110 -11.64 8.91 20.26
N HIS A 111 -10.89 7.84 20.03
CA HIS A 111 -10.58 6.82 21.03
C HIS A 111 -9.10 6.77 21.37
N GLN A 112 -8.46 7.92 21.47
CA GLN A 112 -7.07 8.05 21.91
C GLN A 112 -6.06 7.33 21.00
N GLY A 113 -6.31 7.27 19.68
CA GLY A 113 -5.43 6.59 18.74
C GLY A 113 -5.48 5.05 18.82
N LYS A 114 -6.48 4.47 19.46
CA LYS A 114 -6.61 3.00 19.59
C LYS A 114 -6.97 2.37 18.24
N SER A 115 -6.53 1.13 18.07
CA SER A 115 -6.89 0.32 16.90
C SER A 115 -8.38 -0.03 16.90
N ILE A 116 -8.95 -0.27 15.72
CA ILE A 116 -10.36 -0.67 15.58
C ILE A 116 -10.67 -1.93 16.39
N SER A 117 -9.76 -2.90 16.42
CA SER A 117 -9.90 -4.12 17.21
C SER A 117 -10.01 -3.84 18.71
N ALA A 118 -9.27 -2.86 19.23
CA ALA A 118 -9.38 -2.45 20.64
C ALA A 118 -10.70 -1.71 20.93
N ILE A 119 -11.17 -0.93 19.96
CA ILE A 119 -12.44 -0.18 20.06
C ILE A 119 -13.64 -1.14 20.06
N THR A 120 -13.62 -2.18 19.23
CA THR A 120 -14.67 -3.21 19.20
C THR A 120 -14.86 -3.91 20.55
N ALA A 121 -13.79 -4.09 21.30
CA ALA A 121 -13.91 -4.67 22.65
C ALA A 121 -14.75 -3.82 23.61
N LYS A 122 -14.72 -2.50 23.43
CA LYS A 122 -15.45 -1.54 24.26
C LYS A 122 -16.93 -1.47 23.89
N TYR A 123 -17.26 -1.55 22.58
CA TYR A 123 -18.62 -1.30 22.10
C TYR A 123 -19.43 -2.56 21.85
N ILE A 124 -18.77 -3.70 21.60
CA ILE A 124 -19.46 -4.95 21.35
C ILE A 124 -19.21 -5.92 22.52
N ASN A 125 -18.08 -6.61 22.55
CA ASN A 125 -17.64 -7.42 23.67
C ASN A 125 -16.17 -7.88 23.51
N LYS A 126 -15.59 -8.47 24.57
CA LYS A 126 -14.21 -8.97 24.56
C LYS A 126 -13.98 -10.13 23.58
N ARG A 127 -14.99 -11.01 23.35
CA ARG A 127 -14.84 -12.14 22.43
C ARG A 127 -14.69 -11.68 20.99
N VAL A 128 -15.45 -10.65 20.58
CA VAL A 128 -15.36 -10.06 19.23
C VAL A 128 -13.98 -9.48 18.99
N ARG A 129 -13.33 -8.90 19.99
CA ARG A 129 -11.96 -8.41 19.90
C ARG A 129 -10.99 -9.54 19.48
N TYR A 130 -11.05 -10.68 20.14
CA TYR A 130 -10.17 -11.81 19.81
C TYR A 130 -10.42 -12.35 18.41
N ILE A 131 -11.67 -12.49 18.01
CA ILE A 131 -12.04 -12.92 16.64
C ILE A 131 -11.52 -11.90 15.63
N PHE A 132 -11.67 -10.61 15.89
CA PHE A 132 -11.17 -9.55 15.01
C PHE A 132 -9.64 -9.58 14.88
N PHE A 133 -8.92 -9.76 15.97
CA PHE A 133 -7.46 -9.94 15.92
C PHE A 133 -7.05 -11.15 15.12
N LEU A 134 -7.76 -12.27 15.26
CA LEU A 134 -7.47 -13.48 14.51
C LEU A 134 -7.70 -13.27 13.00
N ILE A 135 -8.79 -12.61 12.63
CA ILE A 135 -9.07 -12.27 11.22
C ILE A 135 -7.95 -11.38 10.65
N VAL A 136 -7.61 -10.29 11.35
CA VAL A 136 -6.54 -9.38 10.92
C VAL A 136 -5.19 -10.10 10.84
N PHE A 137 -4.89 -11.01 11.77
CA PHE A 137 -3.67 -11.81 11.74
C PHE A 137 -3.58 -12.67 10.47
N PHE A 138 -4.64 -13.42 10.14
CA PHE A 138 -4.66 -14.22 8.93
C PHE A 138 -4.66 -13.37 7.66
N GLU A 139 -5.37 -12.25 7.65
CA GLU A 139 -5.32 -11.29 6.56
C GLU A 139 -3.90 -10.80 6.30
N LEU A 140 -3.18 -10.39 7.33
CA LEU A 140 -1.79 -9.95 7.21
C LEU A 140 -0.86 -11.06 6.71
N LEU A 141 -1.05 -12.30 7.15
CA LEU A 141 -0.28 -13.43 6.63
C LEU A 141 -0.50 -13.64 5.14
N ILE A 142 -1.76 -13.57 4.69
CA ILE A 142 -2.09 -13.70 3.26
C ILE A 142 -1.48 -12.55 2.47
N VAL A 143 -1.57 -11.32 2.97
CA VAL A 143 -1.00 -10.13 2.32
C VAL A 143 0.52 -10.25 2.19
N ILE A 144 1.21 -10.67 3.26
CA ILE A 144 2.67 -10.88 3.24
C ILE A 144 3.04 -11.97 2.23
N ALA A 145 2.30 -13.08 2.20
CA ALA A 145 2.55 -14.17 1.26
C ALA A 145 2.39 -13.72 -0.20
N ILE A 146 1.31 -12.99 -0.51
CA ILE A 146 1.06 -12.46 -1.86
C ILE A 146 2.14 -11.45 -2.26
N PHE A 147 2.52 -10.53 -1.35
CA PHE A 147 3.57 -9.55 -1.63
C PHE A 147 4.92 -10.24 -1.84
N GLY A 148 5.25 -11.22 -1.02
CA GLY A 148 6.46 -12.03 -1.18
C GLY A 148 6.50 -12.73 -2.54
N LEU A 149 5.39 -13.31 -2.97
CA LEU A 149 5.27 -13.95 -4.28
C LEU A 149 5.48 -12.96 -5.42
N VAL A 150 4.81 -11.79 -5.39
CA VAL A 150 4.95 -10.76 -6.42
C VAL A 150 6.39 -10.25 -6.49
N ILE A 151 7.02 -10.00 -5.36
CA ILE A 151 8.42 -9.55 -5.29
C ILE A 151 9.35 -10.64 -5.86
N ALA A 152 9.13 -11.91 -5.51
CA ALA A 152 9.91 -13.02 -6.04
C ALA A 152 9.81 -13.12 -7.56
N ILE A 153 8.61 -12.96 -8.13
CA ILE A 153 8.40 -12.94 -9.58
C ILE A 153 9.15 -11.76 -10.22
N ILE A 154 9.05 -10.56 -9.64
CA ILE A 154 9.77 -9.38 -10.16
C ILE A 154 11.28 -9.60 -10.12
N PHE A 155 11.82 -10.16 -9.05
CA PHE A 155 13.25 -10.46 -8.93
C PHE A 155 13.71 -11.53 -9.92
N ALA A 156 12.87 -12.50 -10.24
CA ALA A 156 13.15 -13.50 -11.26
C ALA A 156 13.18 -12.91 -12.66
N ILE A 157 12.26 -11.99 -12.98
CA ILE A 157 12.16 -11.33 -14.30
C ILE A 157 13.22 -10.24 -14.46
N PHE A 158 13.46 -9.48 -13.39
CA PHE A 158 14.37 -8.33 -13.34
C PHE A 158 15.42 -8.47 -12.23
N PRO A 159 16.45 -9.32 -12.39
CA PRO A 159 17.45 -9.58 -11.32
C PRO A 159 18.18 -8.31 -10.85
N GLY A 160 18.40 -7.33 -11.72
CA GLY A 160 19.02 -6.04 -11.37
C GLY A 160 18.23 -5.23 -10.35
N SER A 161 16.92 -5.50 -10.18
CA SER A 161 16.08 -4.84 -9.18
C SER A 161 16.39 -5.25 -7.74
N VAL A 162 16.98 -6.42 -7.55
CA VAL A 162 17.31 -6.97 -6.21
C VAL A 162 18.24 -6.00 -5.46
N PHE A 163 19.32 -5.55 -6.11
CA PHE A 163 20.26 -4.61 -5.52
C PHE A 163 19.56 -3.30 -5.12
N ALA A 164 18.76 -2.74 -6.02
CA ALA A 164 18.06 -1.49 -5.78
C ALA A 164 17.11 -1.59 -4.58
N VAL A 165 16.34 -2.67 -4.47
CA VAL A 165 15.39 -2.87 -3.37
C VAL A 165 16.11 -3.02 -2.03
N TRP A 166 17.19 -3.81 -1.96
CA TRP A 166 17.94 -3.98 -0.73
C TRP A 166 18.66 -2.71 -0.29
N MET A 167 19.17 -1.90 -1.22
CA MET A 167 19.82 -0.62 -0.91
C MET A 167 18.86 0.45 -0.39
N GLN A 168 17.57 0.33 -0.64
CA GLN A 168 16.57 1.25 -0.07
C GLN A 168 16.52 1.17 1.46
N ILE A 169 16.76 0.00 2.05
CA ILE A 169 16.71 -0.18 3.50
C ILE A 169 17.77 0.68 4.22
N PRO A 170 19.09 0.54 3.94
CA PRO A 170 20.09 1.36 4.58
C PRO A 170 19.94 2.86 4.26
N ILE A 171 19.54 3.20 3.04
CA ILE A 171 19.25 4.60 2.67
C ILE A 171 18.14 5.16 3.56
N ALA A 172 17.04 4.43 3.71
CA ALA A 172 15.91 4.87 4.54
C ALA A 172 16.30 5.02 6.01
N VAL A 173 17.09 4.08 6.55
CA VAL A 173 17.57 4.13 7.94
C VAL A 173 18.44 5.35 8.17
N VAL A 174 19.43 5.60 7.30
CA VAL A 174 20.35 6.76 7.43
C VAL A 174 19.59 8.07 7.32
N LEU A 175 18.70 8.18 6.33
CA LEU A 175 17.90 9.40 6.13
C LEU A 175 16.93 9.64 7.28
N GLY A 176 16.28 8.57 7.77
CA GLY A 176 15.43 8.64 8.95
C GLY A 176 16.19 9.14 10.18
N TYR A 177 17.37 8.58 10.43
CA TYR A 177 18.22 9.02 11.53
C TYR A 177 18.59 10.51 11.43
N VAL A 178 19.01 10.97 10.23
CA VAL A 178 19.39 12.37 10.03
C VAL A 178 18.19 13.31 10.19
N ILE A 179 17.02 12.94 9.66
CA ILE A 179 15.81 13.77 9.76
C ILE A 179 15.33 13.87 11.22
N TYR A 180 15.26 12.74 11.93
CA TYR A 180 14.71 12.72 13.29
C TYR A 180 15.70 13.14 14.36
N LYS A 181 16.92 12.60 14.35
CA LYS A 181 17.94 12.89 15.40
C LYS A 181 18.70 14.18 15.15
N LYS A 182 19.09 14.48 13.91
CA LYS A 182 19.84 15.69 13.58
C LYS A 182 18.98 16.86 13.12
N LYS A 183 17.63 16.70 13.15
CA LYS A 183 16.68 17.74 12.73
C LYS A 183 16.95 18.28 11.32
N GLY A 184 17.39 17.41 10.42
CA GLY A 184 17.73 17.75 9.03
C GLY A 184 16.53 18.33 8.25
N ASN A 185 16.83 19.08 7.20
CA ASN A 185 15.77 19.64 6.34
C ASN A 185 15.05 18.54 5.56
N LEU A 186 13.78 18.27 5.93
CA LEU A 186 12.96 17.22 5.33
C LEU A 186 12.93 17.28 3.80
N ARG A 187 12.80 18.46 3.21
CA ARG A 187 12.69 18.59 1.74
C ARG A 187 13.98 18.19 1.03
N LEU A 188 15.12 18.64 1.56
CA LEU A 188 16.43 18.31 0.99
C LEU A 188 16.69 16.80 1.09
N PHE A 189 16.46 16.22 2.26
CA PHE A 189 16.71 14.79 2.48
C PHE A 189 15.72 13.91 1.74
N ALA A 190 14.47 14.34 1.53
CA ALA A 190 13.52 13.65 0.67
C ALA A 190 13.96 13.68 -0.81
N ALA A 191 14.42 14.81 -1.31
CA ALA A 191 14.97 14.91 -2.66
C ALA A 191 16.22 14.03 -2.83
N LEU A 192 17.11 14.03 -1.83
CA LEU A 192 18.30 13.17 -1.81
C LEU A 192 17.90 11.68 -1.79
N ALA A 193 16.86 11.30 -1.02
CA ALA A 193 16.35 9.94 -1.02
C ALA A 193 15.91 9.49 -2.41
N VAL A 194 15.10 10.30 -3.08
CA VAL A 194 14.63 10.02 -4.44
C VAL A 194 15.80 9.89 -5.41
N PHE A 195 16.77 10.79 -5.33
CA PHE A 195 17.99 10.73 -6.15
C PHE A 195 18.77 9.43 -5.91
N LEU A 196 19.00 9.06 -4.64
CA LEU A 196 19.70 7.83 -4.28
C LEU A 196 18.94 6.58 -4.73
N MET A 197 17.62 6.59 -4.66
CA MET A 197 16.78 5.48 -5.16
C MET A 197 16.97 5.30 -6.67
N TYR A 198 16.93 6.36 -7.47
CA TYR A 198 17.20 6.25 -8.90
C TYR A 198 18.63 5.81 -9.21
N LEU A 199 19.60 6.30 -8.43
CA LEU A 199 20.98 5.89 -8.56
C LEU A 199 21.16 4.39 -8.29
N THR A 200 20.48 3.83 -7.28
CA THR A 200 20.54 2.39 -7.00
C THR A 200 19.87 1.55 -8.08
N VAL A 201 18.80 2.03 -8.70
CA VAL A 201 18.18 1.37 -9.85
C VAL A 201 19.13 1.36 -11.04
N PHE A 202 19.76 2.51 -11.33
CA PHE A 202 20.72 2.63 -12.41
C PHE A 202 21.94 1.72 -12.18
N THR A 203 22.55 1.78 -11.00
CA THR A 203 23.70 0.92 -10.66
C THR A 203 23.33 -0.56 -10.63
N GLY A 204 22.16 -0.90 -10.15
CA GLY A 204 21.65 -2.28 -10.12
C GLY A 204 21.55 -2.93 -11.50
N SER A 205 21.28 -2.14 -12.54
CA SER A 205 21.24 -2.64 -13.92
C SER A 205 22.60 -3.08 -14.47
N TYR A 206 23.70 -2.59 -13.89
CA TYR A 206 25.07 -2.95 -14.29
C TYR A 206 25.71 -4.01 -13.39
N ILE A 207 25.10 -4.34 -12.27
CA ILE A 207 25.60 -5.41 -11.39
C ILE A 207 25.14 -6.74 -12.00
N PRO A 208 26.05 -7.63 -12.40
CA PRO A 208 25.70 -8.96 -12.84
C PRO A 208 25.22 -9.78 -11.63
N THR A 209 24.00 -9.54 -11.18
CA THR A 209 23.32 -10.44 -10.27
C THR A 209 23.06 -11.70 -11.08
N GLY A 210 23.97 -12.68 -10.96
CA GLY A 210 23.81 -13.98 -11.60
C GLY A 210 22.40 -14.47 -11.30
N SER A 211 21.65 -14.80 -12.35
CA SER A 211 20.31 -15.33 -12.20
C SER A 211 20.36 -16.49 -11.21
N PRO A 212 19.80 -16.40 -10.02
CA PRO A 212 19.49 -17.61 -9.31
C PRO A 212 18.44 -18.29 -10.16
N ALA A 213 18.82 -19.37 -10.80
CA ALA A 213 17.94 -20.20 -11.61
C ALA A 213 16.91 -20.92 -10.71
N VAL A 214 16.15 -20.15 -9.97
CA VAL A 214 15.08 -20.65 -9.09
C VAL A 214 13.78 -20.85 -9.87
N ILE A 215 13.60 -20.14 -10.97
CA ILE A 215 12.48 -20.38 -11.89
C ILE A 215 13.09 -20.57 -13.27
N SER A 216 13.24 -21.83 -13.71
CA SER A 216 13.68 -22.17 -15.06
C SER A 216 12.78 -21.43 -16.07
N ASP A 217 13.39 -20.92 -17.15
CA ASP A 217 12.68 -20.31 -18.29
C ASP A 217 11.50 -21.17 -18.76
N LYS A 218 11.62 -22.48 -18.62
CA LYS A 218 10.55 -23.45 -18.88
C LYS A 218 9.32 -23.26 -17.97
N VAL A 219 9.50 -22.89 -16.70
CA VAL A 219 8.38 -22.65 -15.76
C VAL A 219 7.71 -21.33 -16.09
N ILE A 220 8.47 -20.30 -16.46
CA ILE A 220 7.93 -19.00 -16.90
C ILE A 220 7.16 -19.19 -18.21
N GLN A 221 7.68 -19.95 -19.16
CA GLN A 221 6.96 -20.27 -20.40
C GLN A 221 5.69 -21.09 -20.14
N GLN A 222 5.72 -22.04 -19.21
CA GLN A 222 4.54 -22.83 -18.83
C GLN A 222 3.49 -21.97 -18.14
N LEU A 223 3.89 -21.07 -17.25
CA LEU A 223 2.99 -20.11 -16.61
C LEU A 223 2.36 -19.15 -17.62
N ASN A 224 3.16 -18.60 -18.52
CA ASN A 224 2.66 -17.72 -19.58
C ASN A 224 1.71 -18.47 -20.53
N THR A 225 2.01 -19.71 -20.88
CA THR A 225 1.15 -20.53 -21.74
C THR A 225 -0.17 -20.88 -21.03
N ALA A 226 -0.13 -21.18 -19.75
CA ALA A 226 -1.32 -21.45 -18.94
C ALA A 226 -2.21 -20.20 -18.78
N ILE A 227 -1.59 -19.03 -18.55
CA ILE A 227 -2.30 -17.75 -18.44
C ILE A 227 -2.94 -17.35 -19.77
N VAL A 228 -2.20 -17.47 -20.87
CA VAL A 228 -2.67 -17.03 -22.21
C VAL A 228 -3.75 -17.98 -22.76
N LYS A 229 -3.68 -19.27 -22.47
CA LYS A 229 -4.69 -20.24 -22.93
C LYS A 229 -5.97 -20.24 -22.10
N GLY A 230 -6.00 -19.58 -20.93
CA GLY A 230 -7.17 -19.61 -20.04
C GLY A 230 -7.51 -21.03 -19.55
N ASP A 231 -6.60 -21.97 -19.77
CA ASP A 231 -6.79 -23.37 -19.49
C ASP A 231 -6.51 -23.61 -18.00
N GLY A 232 -7.56 -23.44 -17.22
CA GLY A 232 -7.57 -23.76 -15.79
C GLY A 232 -7.48 -25.27 -15.52
N ASP A 233 -6.68 -26.01 -16.30
CA ASP A 233 -6.47 -27.43 -16.04
C ASP A 233 -5.78 -27.58 -14.67
N ARG A 234 -6.56 -28.14 -13.73
CA ARG A 234 -6.12 -28.44 -12.35
C ARG A 234 -4.86 -29.31 -12.33
N GLU A 235 -4.60 -30.06 -13.38
CA GLU A 235 -3.45 -30.94 -13.52
C GLU A 235 -2.16 -30.14 -13.78
N THR A 236 -2.23 -29.09 -14.60
CA THR A 236 -1.11 -28.17 -14.84
C THR A 236 -0.73 -27.40 -13.57
N SER A 237 -1.72 -26.93 -12.80
CA SER A 237 -1.47 -26.29 -11.51
C SER A 237 -0.84 -27.24 -10.48
N ARG A 238 -1.27 -28.50 -10.41
CA ARG A 238 -0.69 -29.52 -9.53
C ARG A 238 0.75 -29.85 -9.90
N ARG A 239 1.08 -29.98 -11.19
CA ARG A 239 2.42 -30.24 -11.67
C ARG A 239 3.39 -29.09 -11.38
N ILE A 240 2.92 -27.84 -11.49
CA ILE A 240 3.71 -26.65 -11.15
C ILE A 240 3.98 -26.61 -9.63
N THR A 241 2.96 -26.83 -8.82
CA THR A 241 3.09 -26.84 -7.35
C THR A 241 4.02 -27.96 -6.86
N ALA A 242 3.94 -29.15 -7.46
CA ALA A 242 4.81 -30.28 -7.11
C ALA A 242 6.28 -30.12 -7.54
N ARG A 243 6.58 -29.17 -8.44
CA ARG A 243 7.96 -28.86 -8.87
C ARG A 243 8.57 -27.67 -8.11
N LEU A 244 7.74 -26.91 -7.40
CA LEU A 244 8.16 -25.79 -6.55
C LEU A 244 8.31 -26.20 -5.07
N ALA A 245 7.84 -27.37 -4.70
CA ALA A 245 8.06 -28.02 -3.41
C ALA A 245 9.30 -28.92 -3.47
#